data_1692fc60d790d7629d613d0757e4bbc3
#
_entry.id   1692fc60d790d7629d613d0757e4bbc3
#
_cell.length_a   1.000
_cell.length_b   1.000
_cell.length_c   1.000
_cell.angle_alpha   90.00
_cell.angle_beta   90.00
_cell.angle_gamma   90.00
#
_symmetry.space_group_name_H-M   'P 1'
#
loop_
_entity.id
_entity.type
_entity.pdbx_description
1 polymer ?
#
loop_
_entity_poly.entity_id
_entity_poly.type
_entity_poly.pdbx_seq_one_letter_code
_entity_poly.pdbx_strand_id
1 'polypeptide(L)'
;MIEYVKGQIAELTPAIAVIDCHGVGYGLNISLNTFSALQGKQEAKLYVYEAIREDAYVLYGFSTRQERALFLLLISVSGIGGNTARMILSALTPAELVNVISSGNDKLLKTVKGIGLKTAQRIIVDLKDKIASVEIEGTAAPGTSATAATGHSEILEEAVAALTMLGFPPAPSQKVALAILKEEPEAAVERVIKLALKSCLLYTSDAAD
;
A
#
# COMPACT_ATOMS: atom_id res chain seq x y z
N MET A 1 -11.67 1.54 10.77
CA MET A 1 -11.04 2.03 9.52
C MET A 1 -11.84 1.50 8.34
N ILE A 2 -12.20 2.36 7.39
CA ILE A 2 -12.87 1.95 6.14
C ILE A 2 -11.80 1.53 5.14
N GLU A 3 -11.79 0.26 4.74
CA GLU A 3 -10.81 -0.27 3.79
C GLU A 3 -11.20 0.06 2.34
N TYR A 4 -12.46 -0.09 2.02
CA TYR A 4 -13.03 0.27 0.72
C TYR A 4 -14.52 0.55 0.83
N VAL A 5 -15.05 1.27 -0.15
CA VAL A 5 -16.48 1.39 -0.42
C VAL A 5 -16.78 0.78 -1.78
N LYS A 6 -17.93 0.08 -1.90
CA LYS A 6 -18.41 -0.49 -3.17
C LYS A 6 -19.89 -0.19 -3.31
N GLY A 7 -20.27 0.43 -4.42
CA GLY A 7 -21.67 0.78 -4.69
C GLY A 7 -21.83 1.51 -6.01
N GLN A 8 -22.99 2.14 -6.18
CA GLN A 8 -23.30 2.93 -7.36
C GLN A 8 -22.63 4.30 -7.29
N ILE A 9 -22.19 4.79 -8.43
CA ILE A 9 -21.63 6.15 -8.54
C ILE A 9 -22.83 7.12 -8.60
N ALA A 10 -23.15 7.75 -7.47
CA ALA A 10 -24.23 8.71 -7.38
C ALA A 10 -23.84 10.07 -7.97
N GLU A 11 -22.57 10.48 -7.76
CA GLU A 11 -22.01 11.71 -8.30
C GLU A 11 -20.54 11.52 -8.66
N LEU A 12 -20.09 12.09 -9.77
CA LEU A 12 -18.70 12.04 -10.21
C LEU A 12 -18.27 13.39 -10.77
N THR A 13 -17.28 13.97 -10.11
CA THR A 13 -16.58 15.18 -10.56
C THR A 13 -15.07 14.89 -10.64
N PRO A 14 -14.25 15.73 -11.30
CA PRO A 14 -12.80 15.53 -11.36
C PRO A 14 -12.09 15.48 -9.99
N ALA A 15 -12.75 15.90 -8.91
CA ALA A 15 -12.16 16.01 -7.59
C ALA A 15 -12.87 15.14 -6.53
N ILE A 16 -14.12 14.76 -6.76
CA ILE A 16 -14.99 14.08 -5.80
C ILE A 16 -15.78 12.99 -6.52
N ALA A 17 -15.85 11.81 -5.91
CA ALA A 17 -16.80 10.76 -6.24
C ALA A 17 -17.71 10.50 -5.04
N VAL A 18 -19.02 10.43 -5.25
CA VAL A 18 -19.98 9.98 -4.24
C VAL A 18 -20.41 8.57 -4.60
N ILE A 19 -20.12 7.63 -3.70
CA ILE A 19 -20.50 6.22 -3.86
C ILE A 19 -21.67 5.92 -2.93
N ASP A 20 -22.79 5.55 -3.51
CA ASP A 20 -23.97 5.09 -2.78
C ASP A 20 -23.79 3.62 -2.41
N CYS A 21 -23.70 3.36 -1.12
CA CYS A 21 -23.65 2.02 -0.55
C CYS A 21 -24.97 1.73 0.18
N HIS A 22 -25.98 1.29 -0.57
CA HIS A 22 -27.31 0.93 -0.04
C HIS A 22 -27.99 2.06 0.74
N GLY A 23 -27.99 3.29 0.17
CA GLY A 23 -28.64 4.44 0.76
C GLY A 23 -27.72 5.30 1.65
N VAL A 24 -26.45 4.92 1.77
CA VAL A 24 -25.42 5.77 2.42
C VAL A 24 -24.44 6.27 1.37
N GLY A 25 -24.42 7.58 1.14
CA GLY A 25 -23.50 8.22 0.20
C GLY A 25 -22.16 8.58 0.84
N TYR A 26 -21.08 7.97 0.37
CA TYR A 26 -19.72 8.28 0.78
C TYR A 26 -19.08 9.25 -0.20
N GLY A 27 -18.82 10.49 0.23
CA GLY A 27 -18.09 11.50 -0.55
C GLY A 27 -16.59 11.33 -0.40
N LEU A 28 -15.92 11.00 -1.50
CA LEU A 28 -14.48 10.69 -1.52
C LEU A 28 -13.74 11.71 -2.36
N ASN A 29 -12.67 12.27 -1.82
CA ASN A 29 -11.73 13.07 -2.60
C ASN A 29 -10.88 12.14 -3.47
N ILE A 30 -10.88 12.34 -4.77
CA ILE A 30 -10.21 11.49 -5.75
C ILE A 30 -9.15 12.25 -6.55
N SER A 31 -8.19 11.51 -7.10
CA SER A 31 -7.24 12.00 -8.10
C SER A 31 -7.87 12.03 -9.49
N LEU A 32 -7.23 12.71 -10.45
CA LEU A 32 -7.63 12.65 -11.85
C LEU A 32 -7.44 11.24 -12.44
N ASN A 33 -6.47 10.46 -11.98
CA ASN A 33 -6.30 9.08 -12.40
C ASN A 33 -7.50 8.22 -11.97
N THR A 34 -7.92 8.34 -10.71
CA THR A 34 -9.14 7.67 -10.23
C THR A 34 -10.39 8.18 -10.97
N PHE A 35 -10.53 9.50 -11.19
CA PHE A 35 -11.63 10.05 -11.98
C PHE A 35 -11.72 9.42 -13.37
N SER A 36 -10.60 9.38 -14.10
CA SER A 36 -10.52 8.77 -15.43
C SER A 36 -10.90 7.28 -15.41
N ALA A 37 -10.49 6.56 -14.37
CA ALA A 37 -10.83 5.15 -14.19
C ALA A 37 -12.32 4.91 -13.90
N LEU A 38 -13.04 5.93 -13.40
CA LEU A 38 -14.47 5.86 -13.06
C LEU A 38 -15.39 6.32 -14.19
N GLN A 39 -14.87 7.10 -15.14
CA GLN A 39 -15.68 7.62 -16.24
C GLN A 39 -16.42 6.52 -16.98
N GLY A 40 -17.72 6.74 -17.23
CA GLY A 40 -18.58 5.79 -17.94
C GLY A 40 -19.01 4.56 -17.13
N LYS A 41 -18.59 4.42 -15.87
CA LYS A 41 -19.05 3.34 -14.99
C LYS A 41 -20.26 3.77 -14.17
N GLN A 42 -21.16 2.83 -13.91
CA GLN A 42 -22.30 3.02 -13.01
C GLN A 42 -22.00 2.56 -11.59
N GLU A 43 -21.11 1.58 -11.43
CA GLU A 43 -20.69 1.04 -10.15
C GLU A 43 -19.17 1.10 -10.02
N ALA A 44 -18.69 1.27 -8.80
CA ALA A 44 -17.27 1.27 -8.50
C ALA A 44 -16.97 0.66 -7.13
N LYS A 45 -15.75 0.15 -7.01
CA LYS A 45 -15.09 -0.12 -5.75
C LYS A 45 -13.91 0.85 -5.63
N LEU A 46 -13.90 1.65 -4.57
CA LEU A 46 -12.80 2.57 -4.25
C LEU A 46 -12.16 2.17 -2.93
N TYR A 47 -10.84 2.05 -2.93
CA TYR A 47 -10.06 1.90 -1.70
C TYR A 47 -10.02 3.24 -0.98
N VAL A 48 -10.06 3.22 0.35
CA VAL A 48 -10.25 4.43 1.15
C VAL A 48 -9.06 4.68 2.06
N TYR A 49 -8.78 5.94 2.27
CA TYR A 49 -7.98 6.46 3.37
C TYR A 49 -8.80 7.50 4.15
N GLU A 50 -8.87 7.33 5.46
CA GLU A 50 -9.58 8.24 6.37
C GLU A 50 -8.60 9.21 7.00
N ALA A 51 -8.75 10.49 6.72
CA ALA A 51 -8.03 11.56 7.40
C ALA A 51 -8.94 12.17 8.47
N ILE A 52 -8.79 11.65 9.69
CA ILE A 52 -9.56 12.11 10.86
C ILE A 52 -8.73 13.14 11.61
N ARG A 53 -9.30 14.33 11.82
CA ARG A 53 -8.74 15.42 12.62
C ARG A 53 -9.81 15.91 13.56
N GLU A 54 -9.45 16.76 14.52
CA GLU A 54 -10.41 17.34 15.48
C GLU A 54 -11.55 18.13 14.80
N ASP A 55 -11.23 18.79 13.67
CA ASP A 55 -12.13 19.68 12.94
C ASP A 55 -12.61 19.12 11.60
N ALA A 56 -12.12 17.96 11.16
CA ALA A 56 -12.42 17.42 9.84
C ALA A 56 -12.35 15.88 9.78
N TYR A 57 -13.33 15.31 9.07
CA TYR A 57 -13.33 13.91 8.68
C TYR A 57 -13.38 13.85 7.15
N VAL A 58 -12.26 13.53 6.54
CA VAL A 58 -12.08 13.55 5.10
C VAL A 58 -11.76 12.16 4.59
N LEU A 59 -12.50 11.70 3.59
CA LEU A 59 -12.22 10.45 2.88
C LEU A 59 -11.48 10.74 1.58
N TYR A 60 -10.44 9.97 1.32
CA TYR A 60 -9.76 9.90 0.02
C TYR A 60 -10.04 8.55 -0.61
N GLY A 61 -10.38 8.55 -1.91
CA GLY A 61 -10.74 7.36 -2.67
C GLY A 61 -9.76 7.08 -3.81
N PHE A 62 -9.45 5.80 -4.02
CA PHE A 62 -8.47 5.36 -5.01
C PHE A 62 -9.03 4.18 -5.81
N SER A 63 -8.81 4.17 -7.12
CA SER A 63 -9.27 3.11 -8.00
C SER A 63 -8.50 1.80 -7.80
N THR A 64 -7.26 1.86 -7.34
CA THR A 64 -6.38 0.72 -7.11
C THR A 64 -5.74 0.74 -5.72
N ARG A 65 -5.33 -0.43 -5.22
CA ARG A 65 -4.55 -0.55 -3.99
C ARG A 65 -3.19 0.13 -4.13
N GLN A 66 -2.59 0.05 -5.31
CA GLN A 66 -1.32 0.68 -5.61
C GLN A 66 -1.39 2.20 -5.48
N GLU A 67 -2.43 2.83 -6.05
CA GLU A 67 -2.61 4.28 -5.93
C GLU A 67 -2.75 4.70 -4.46
N ARG A 68 -3.51 3.93 -3.65
CA ARG A 68 -3.62 4.14 -2.21
C ARG A 68 -2.27 3.97 -1.49
N ALA A 69 -1.51 2.93 -1.81
CA ALA A 69 -0.19 2.71 -1.23
C ALA A 69 0.76 3.87 -1.50
N LEU A 70 0.79 4.37 -2.73
CA LEU A 70 1.57 5.55 -3.11
C LEU A 70 1.10 6.81 -2.36
N PHE A 71 -0.21 7.00 -2.21
CA PHE A 71 -0.75 8.09 -1.40
C PHE A 71 -0.25 8.04 0.04
N LEU A 72 -0.29 6.86 0.68
CA LEU A 72 0.18 6.65 2.05
C LEU A 72 1.68 6.95 2.19
N LEU A 73 2.49 6.53 1.23
CA LEU A 73 3.91 6.87 1.18
C LEU A 73 4.11 8.38 1.06
N LEU A 74 3.38 9.06 0.17
CA LEU A 74 3.50 10.50 -0.02
C LEU A 74 3.15 11.27 1.26
N ILE A 75 2.06 10.93 1.95
CA ILE A 75 1.66 11.63 3.19
C ILE A 75 2.57 11.30 4.38
N SER A 76 3.40 10.27 4.31
CA SER A 76 4.41 10.00 5.32
C SER A 76 5.60 10.97 5.25
N VAL A 77 5.77 11.69 4.14
CA VAL A 77 6.81 12.71 3.96
C VAL A 77 6.39 14.00 4.66
N SER A 78 7.26 14.49 5.54
CA SER A 78 6.99 15.74 6.27
C SER A 78 6.75 16.92 5.30
N GLY A 79 5.63 17.61 5.49
CA GLY A 79 5.18 18.72 4.64
C GLY A 79 4.29 18.33 3.46
N ILE A 80 3.98 17.03 3.30
CA ILE A 80 3.02 16.53 2.32
C ILE A 80 1.71 16.18 3.02
N GLY A 81 0.67 16.97 2.76
CA GLY A 81 -0.70 16.65 3.20
C GLY A 81 -1.49 15.90 2.14
N GLY A 82 -2.69 15.41 2.52
CA GLY A 82 -3.54 14.63 1.61
C GLY A 82 -3.89 15.34 0.30
N ASN A 83 -4.13 16.66 0.33
CA ASN A 83 -4.39 17.43 -0.89
C ASN A 83 -3.16 17.49 -1.81
N THR A 84 -1.95 17.67 -1.26
CA THR A 84 -0.72 17.69 -2.04
C THR A 84 -0.45 16.31 -2.66
N ALA A 85 -0.60 15.24 -1.87
CA ALA A 85 -0.47 13.87 -2.35
C ALA A 85 -1.46 13.56 -3.48
N ARG A 86 -2.74 13.98 -3.34
CA ARG A 86 -3.77 13.85 -4.38
C ARG A 86 -3.40 14.62 -5.66
N MET A 87 -2.79 15.80 -5.54
CA MET A 87 -2.34 16.58 -6.71
C MET A 87 -1.18 15.89 -7.42
N ILE A 88 -0.23 15.28 -6.69
CA ILE A 88 0.84 14.47 -7.28
C ILE A 88 0.26 13.30 -8.06
N LEU A 89 -0.66 12.54 -7.44
CA LEU A 89 -1.35 11.41 -8.07
C LEU A 89 -2.31 11.81 -9.20
N SER A 90 -2.68 13.09 -9.30
CA SER A 90 -3.43 13.62 -10.44
C SER A 90 -2.53 14.01 -11.60
N ALA A 91 -1.29 14.41 -11.32
CA ALA A 91 -0.32 14.86 -12.32
C ALA A 91 0.51 13.69 -12.89
N LEU A 92 0.72 12.64 -12.12
CA LEU A 92 1.52 11.47 -12.46
C LEU A 92 0.71 10.20 -12.23
N THR A 93 0.77 9.27 -13.19
CA THR A 93 0.23 7.93 -12.98
C THR A 93 1.05 7.17 -11.92
N PRO A 94 0.51 6.13 -11.29
CA PRO A 94 1.26 5.31 -10.33
C PRO A 94 2.62 4.84 -10.86
N ALA A 95 2.68 4.35 -12.09
CA ALA A 95 3.91 3.87 -12.73
C ALA A 95 4.93 5.00 -12.97
N GLU A 96 4.46 6.16 -13.44
CA GLU A 96 5.31 7.35 -13.63
C GLU A 96 5.87 7.83 -12.29
N LEU A 97 5.05 7.88 -11.24
CA LEU A 97 5.49 8.33 -9.91
C LEU A 97 6.57 7.40 -9.35
N VAL A 98 6.39 6.07 -9.46
CA VAL A 98 7.41 5.09 -9.06
C VAL A 98 8.71 5.32 -9.83
N ASN A 99 8.64 5.50 -11.15
CA ASN A 99 9.82 5.76 -11.98
C ASN A 99 10.52 7.07 -11.62
N VAL A 100 9.77 8.15 -11.42
CA VAL A 100 10.30 9.47 -11.04
C VAL A 100 11.04 9.43 -9.71
N ILE A 101 10.51 8.75 -8.71
CA ILE A 101 11.15 8.62 -7.40
C ILE A 101 12.38 7.71 -7.49
N SER A 102 12.28 6.56 -8.14
CA SER A 102 13.39 5.61 -8.30
C SER A 102 14.58 6.21 -9.08
N SER A 103 14.29 6.97 -10.14
CA SER A 103 15.32 7.66 -10.95
C SER A 103 15.85 8.95 -10.31
N GLY A 104 15.22 9.45 -9.23
CA GLY A 104 15.63 10.67 -8.58
C GLY A 104 15.31 11.94 -9.36
N ASN A 105 14.26 11.94 -10.19
CA ASN A 105 13.91 13.07 -11.05
C ASN A 105 13.08 14.14 -10.31
N ASP A 106 13.75 14.97 -9.51
CA ASP A 106 13.14 16.08 -8.77
C ASP A 106 12.52 17.16 -9.67
N LYS A 107 13.07 17.32 -10.89
CA LYS A 107 12.58 18.31 -11.86
C LYS A 107 11.13 18.03 -12.27
N LEU A 108 10.78 16.77 -12.47
CA LEU A 108 9.41 16.39 -12.84
C LEU A 108 8.45 16.55 -11.67
N LEU A 109 8.84 16.19 -10.44
CA LEU A 109 8.02 16.45 -9.25
C LEU A 109 7.76 17.95 -9.02
N LYS A 110 8.73 18.79 -9.32
CA LYS A 110 8.60 20.25 -9.20
C LYS A 110 7.56 20.85 -10.16
N THR A 111 7.21 20.19 -11.26
CA THR A 111 6.16 20.67 -12.17
C THR A 111 4.77 20.59 -11.55
N VAL A 112 4.60 19.76 -10.51
CA VAL A 112 3.33 19.65 -9.79
C VAL A 112 3.09 20.90 -8.96
N LYS A 113 1.93 21.51 -9.14
CA LYS A 113 1.55 22.74 -8.42
C LYS A 113 1.62 22.52 -6.90
N GLY A 114 2.30 23.44 -6.22
CA GLY A 114 2.46 23.38 -4.76
C GLY A 114 3.68 22.58 -4.28
N ILE A 115 4.49 22.01 -5.20
CA ILE A 115 5.73 21.33 -4.86
C ILE A 115 6.93 22.19 -5.23
N GLY A 116 7.63 22.67 -4.20
CA GLY A 116 8.92 23.37 -4.35
C GLY A 116 10.09 22.38 -4.50
N LEU A 117 11.24 22.89 -4.90
CA LEU A 117 12.48 22.10 -5.06
C LEU A 117 12.81 21.30 -3.79
N LYS A 118 12.79 21.95 -2.63
CA LYS A 118 13.10 21.28 -1.34
C LYS A 118 12.13 20.14 -1.03
N THR A 119 10.85 20.32 -1.33
CA THR A 119 9.82 19.28 -1.14
C THR A 119 10.01 18.12 -2.11
N ALA A 120 10.32 18.40 -3.38
CA ALA A 120 10.60 17.38 -4.38
C ALA A 120 11.82 16.52 -3.99
N GLN A 121 12.89 17.15 -3.57
CA GLN A 121 14.09 16.45 -3.09
C GLN A 121 13.82 15.60 -1.86
N ARG A 122 13.05 16.12 -0.89
CA ARG A 122 12.65 15.36 0.30
C ARG A 122 11.83 14.14 -0.07
N ILE A 123 10.82 14.25 -0.97
CA ILE A 123 10.03 13.11 -1.45
C ILE A 123 10.97 12.02 -1.98
N ILE A 124 11.94 12.38 -2.82
CA ILE A 124 12.89 11.41 -3.38
C ILE A 124 13.71 10.75 -2.28
N VAL A 125 14.32 11.52 -1.40
CA VAL A 125 15.17 10.97 -0.33
C VAL A 125 14.39 10.05 0.61
N ASP A 126 13.20 10.47 1.05
CA ASP A 126 12.40 9.73 2.03
C ASP A 126 11.74 8.47 1.44
N LEU A 127 11.48 8.46 0.11
CA LEU A 127 10.70 7.40 -0.52
C LEU A 127 11.51 6.48 -1.45
N LYS A 128 12.72 6.83 -1.86
CA LYS A 128 13.51 6.05 -2.83
C LYS A 128 13.65 4.57 -2.45
N ASP A 129 13.95 4.29 -1.18
CA ASP A 129 14.13 2.93 -0.70
C ASP A 129 12.79 2.20 -0.42
N LYS A 130 11.73 2.97 -0.13
CA LYS A 130 10.40 2.43 0.19
C LYS A 130 9.55 2.15 -1.05
N ILE A 131 9.80 2.88 -2.15
CA ILE A 131 8.96 2.81 -3.36
C ILE A 131 9.14 1.47 -4.07
N ALA A 132 10.28 0.80 -3.92
CA ALA A 132 10.55 -0.51 -4.50
C ALA A 132 9.65 -1.61 -3.95
N SER A 133 9.08 -1.42 -2.75
CA SER A 133 8.15 -2.37 -2.13
C SER A 133 6.70 -2.20 -2.59
N VAL A 134 6.40 -1.16 -3.38
CA VAL A 134 5.05 -0.97 -3.94
C VAL A 134 4.94 -1.82 -5.20
N GLU A 135 4.18 -2.91 -5.11
CA GLU A 135 3.88 -3.76 -6.27
C GLU A 135 3.20 -2.93 -7.38
N ILE A 136 3.77 -2.97 -8.58
CA ILE A 136 3.17 -2.34 -9.75
C ILE A 136 2.13 -3.31 -10.30
N GLU A 137 0.83 -3.09 -9.99
CA GLU A 137 -0.26 -3.80 -10.65
C GLU A 137 -0.16 -3.55 -12.16
N GLY A 138 0.20 -4.57 -12.93
CA GLY A 138 0.30 -4.48 -14.40
C GLY A 138 1.63 -4.94 -15.01
N THR A 139 2.64 -5.27 -14.21
CA THR A 139 3.86 -5.95 -14.70
C THR A 139 3.86 -7.45 -14.43
N ALA A 140 2.71 -8.04 -14.16
CA ALA A 140 2.56 -9.49 -14.31
C ALA A 140 2.65 -9.80 -15.81
N ALA A 141 3.84 -10.12 -16.28
CA ALA A 141 4.01 -10.75 -17.58
C ALA A 141 3.16 -12.02 -17.59
N PRO A 142 2.33 -12.26 -18.63
CA PRO A 142 1.58 -13.50 -18.73
C PRO A 142 2.56 -14.64 -19.05
N GLY A 143 2.73 -15.54 -18.10
CA GLY A 143 3.25 -16.86 -18.38
C GLY A 143 4.73 -17.06 -18.12
N THR A 144 5.01 -17.61 -16.97
CA THR A 144 5.86 -18.81 -16.89
C THR A 144 5.35 -19.65 -15.73
N SER A 145 4.67 -20.72 -16.08
CA SER A 145 4.52 -21.89 -15.24
C SER A 145 5.93 -22.38 -14.89
N ALA A 146 6.39 -22.10 -13.68
CA ALA A 146 7.58 -22.74 -13.14
C ALA A 146 7.13 -23.48 -11.89
N THR A 147 7.01 -24.77 -12.09
CA THR A 147 6.73 -25.84 -11.15
C THR A 147 7.66 -25.83 -9.94
N ALA A 148 7.07 -26.06 -8.77
CA ALA A 148 7.61 -26.74 -7.57
C ALA A 148 8.73 -26.10 -6.73
N ALA A 149 9.31 -24.94 -7.08
CA ALA A 149 10.27 -24.25 -6.20
C ALA A 149 9.73 -22.96 -5.56
N THR A 150 8.58 -22.49 -6.00
CA THR A 150 7.95 -21.22 -5.56
C THR A 150 7.16 -21.33 -4.27
N GLY A 151 6.64 -22.51 -3.94
CA GLY A 151 5.78 -22.70 -2.77
C GLY A 151 6.45 -22.38 -1.42
N HIS A 152 7.73 -22.73 -1.27
CA HIS A 152 8.45 -22.48 -0.02
C HIS A 152 8.80 -21.00 0.20
N SER A 153 9.08 -20.26 -0.88
CA SER A 153 9.36 -18.81 -0.80
C SER A 153 8.09 -18.03 -0.45
N GLU A 154 6.96 -18.37 -1.06
CA GLU A 154 5.67 -17.72 -0.77
C GLU A 154 5.21 -17.99 0.67
N ILE A 155 5.30 -19.26 1.12
CA ILE A 155 4.96 -19.64 2.50
C ILE A 155 5.85 -18.92 3.50
N LEU A 156 7.15 -18.81 3.22
CA LEU A 156 8.11 -18.11 4.07
C LEU A 156 7.76 -16.60 4.17
N GLU A 157 7.55 -15.94 3.03
CA GLU A 157 7.24 -14.52 2.99
C GLU A 157 5.92 -14.20 3.70
N GLU A 158 4.88 -15.01 3.47
CA GLU A 158 3.59 -14.85 4.12
C GLU A 158 3.68 -15.10 5.64
N ALA A 159 4.42 -16.11 6.08
CA ALA A 159 4.62 -16.38 7.50
C ALA A 159 5.39 -15.24 8.19
N VAL A 160 6.45 -14.73 7.56
CA VAL A 160 7.23 -13.58 8.09
C VAL A 160 6.40 -12.31 8.14
N ALA A 161 5.60 -12.04 7.11
CA ALA A 161 4.68 -10.90 7.08
C ALA A 161 3.67 -10.98 8.24
N ALA A 162 3.05 -12.15 8.45
CA ALA A 162 2.10 -12.36 9.53
C ALA A 162 2.75 -12.18 10.91
N LEU A 163 3.94 -12.74 11.14
CA LEU A 163 4.67 -12.57 12.40
C LEU A 163 5.06 -11.11 12.65
N THR A 164 5.42 -10.38 11.59
CA THR A 164 5.74 -8.95 11.69
C THR A 164 4.51 -8.13 12.04
N MET A 165 3.34 -8.44 11.48
CA MET A 165 2.06 -7.82 11.85
C MET A 165 1.66 -8.11 13.30
N LEU A 166 2.08 -9.25 13.86
CA LEU A 166 1.90 -9.60 15.26
C LEU A 166 2.93 -8.94 16.20
N GLY A 167 3.83 -8.12 15.67
CA GLY A 167 4.79 -7.33 16.44
C GLY A 167 6.17 -7.96 16.62
N PHE A 168 6.46 -9.07 15.94
CA PHE A 168 7.79 -9.69 15.99
C PHE A 168 8.74 -9.04 14.99
N PRO A 169 10.04 -8.83 15.33
CA PRO A 169 11.00 -8.29 14.39
C PRO A 169 11.20 -9.18 13.15
N PRO A 170 11.34 -8.60 11.93
CA PRO A 170 11.38 -9.38 10.68
C PRO A 170 12.56 -10.36 10.61
N ALA A 171 13.77 -9.96 11.03
CA ALA A 171 14.95 -10.80 10.93
C ALA A 171 14.90 -12.06 11.82
N PRO A 172 14.50 -12.01 13.11
CA PRO A 172 14.23 -13.22 13.91
C PRO A 172 13.10 -14.07 13.35
N SER A 173 12.00 -13.45 12.89
CA SER A 173 10.86 -14.14 12.30
C SER A 173 11.24 -14.96 11.08
N GLN A 174 12.08 -14.40 10.20
CA GLN A 174 12.61 -15.09 9.03
C GLN A 174 13.47 -16.31 9.40
N LYS A 175 14.35 -16.17 10.40
CA LYS A 175 15.19 -17.29 10.86
C LYS A 175 14.36 -18.44 11.41
N VAL A 176 13.36 -18.13 12.24
CA VAL A 176 12.48 -19.14 12.85
C VAL A 176 11.61 -19.81 11.79
N ALA A 177 11.00 -19.05 10.88
CA ALA A 177 10.19 -19.60 9.80
C ALA A 177 11.01 -20.51 8.86
N LEU A 178 12.25 -20.11 8.52
CA LEU A 178 13.17 -20.95 7.74
C LEU A 178 13.57 -22.25 8.46
N ALA A 179 13.79 -22.20 9.77
CA ALA A 179 14.11 -23.38 10.56
C ALA A 179 12.94 -24.37 10.55
N ILE A 180 11.71 -23.89 10.74
CA ILE A 180 10.49 -24.71 10.71
C ILE A 180 10.28 -25.34 9.33
N LEU A 181 10.44 -24.57 8.25
CA LEU A 181 10.30 -25.08 6.88
C LEU A 181 11.39 -26.08 6.49
N LYS A 182 12.55 -26.08 7.14
CA LYS A 182 13.57 -27.11 6.97
C LYS A 182 13.18 -28.44 7.65
N GLU A 183 12.48 -28.36 8.78
CA GLU A 183 12.00 -29.55 9.52
C GLU A 183 10.70 -30.09 8.93
N GLU A 184 9.79 -29.23 8.54
CA GLU A 184 8.50 -29.55 7.94
C GLU A 184 8.34 -28.83 6.57
N PRO A 185 8.92 -29.34 5.47
CA PRO A 185 8.89 -28.68 4.16
C PRO A 185 7.49 -28.49 3.58
N GLU A 186 6.56 -29.39 3.88
CA GLU A 186 5.17 -29.35 3.40
C GLU A 186 4.22 -28.59 4.36
N ALA A 187 4.76 -27.88 5.36
CA ALA A 187 3.93 -27.18 6.33
C ALA A 187 3.19 -26.03 5.69
N ALA A 188 1.87 -25.96 5.90
CA ALA A 188 1.06 -24.80 5.51
C ALA A 188 1.47 -23.56 6.33
N VAL A 189 1.25 -22.35 5.77
CA VAL A 189 1.58 -21.05 6.39
C VAL A 189 1.10 -20.98 7.84
N GLU A 190 -0.15 -21.39 8.11
CA GLU A 190 -0.72 -21.38 9.46
C GLU A 190 0.07 -22.26 10.45
N ARG A 191 0.57 -23.40 9.99
CA ARG A 191 1.37 -24.32 10.77
C ARG A 191 2.71 -23.67 11.13
N VAL A 192 3.37 -23.05 10.15
CA VAL A 192 4.64 -22.32 10.32
C VAL A 192 4.46 -21.19 11.34
N ILE A 193 3.39 -20.39 11.22
CA ILE A 193 3.10 -19.30 12.15
C ILE A 193 2.88 -19.83 13.56
N LYS A 194 2.07 -20.89 13.75
CA LYS A 194 1.81 -21.51 15.07
C LYS A 194 3.08 -22.02 15.75
N LEU A 195 3.95 -22.67 15.00
CA LEU A 195 5.23 -23.17 15.52
C LEU A 195 6.19 -22.02 15.84
N ALA A 196 6.25 -21.00 14.98
CA ALA A 196 7.06 -19.81 15.21
C ALA A 196 6.63 -19.06 16.48
N LEU A 197 5.32 -18.88 16.69
CA LEU A 197 4.79 -18.25 17.91
C LEU A 197 5.18 -19.03 19.17
N LYS A 198 5.13 -20.36 19.14
CA LYS A 198 5.60 -21.18 20.27
C LYS A 198 7.09 -20.99 20.55
N SER A 199 7.91 -20.95 19.50
CA SER A 199 9.35 -20.74 19.62
C SER A 199 9.70 -19.31 20.08
N CYS A 200 9.00 -18.30 19.59
CA CYS A 200 9.21 -16.91 19.99
C CYS A 200 8.78 -16.64 21.44
N LEU A 201 7.71 -17.26 21.92
CA LEU A 201 7.27 -17.15 23.32
C LEU A 201 8.28 -17.76 24.31
N LEU A 202 9.00 -18.80 23.91
CA LEU A 202 10.06 -19.40 24.74
C LEU A 202 11.30 -18.51 24.81
N TYR A 203 11.61 -17.75 23.74
CA TYR A 203 12.78 -16.85 23.71
C TYR A 203 12.58 -15.54 24.49
N THR A 204 11.34 -15.10 24.70
CA THR A 204 11.04 -13.90 25.53
C THR A 204 11.05 -14.19 27.02
N SER A 205 10.99 -15.47 27.43
CA SER A 205 11.04 -15.87 28.84
C SER A 205 12.49 -15.94 29.39
N ASP A 206 13.48 -16.19 28.53
CA ASP A 206 14.90 -16.32 28.94
C ASP A 206 15.68 -14.97 28.94
N ALA A 207 15.06 -13.87 28.51
CA ALA A 207 15.68 -12.54 28.50
C ALA A 207 15.27 -11.65 29.67
N ALA A 208 14.56 -12.19 30.65
CA ALA A 208 14.03 -11.48 31.82
C ALA A 208 14.60 -11.98 33.16
N ASP A 209 15.79 -12.63 33.16
CA ASP A 209 16.59 -12.91 34.36
C ASP A 209 17.94 -12.18 34.32
#